data_0f6e1b5364a87e0de885bb281908c679
#
_entry.id   0f6e1b5364a87e0de885bb281908c679
#
_cell.length_a   1.000
_cell.length_b   1.000
_cell.length_c   1.000
_cell.angle_alpha   90.00
_cell.angle_beta   90.00
_cell.angle_gamma   90.00
#
_symmetry.space_group_name_H-M   'P 1'
#
loop_
_entity.id
_entity.type
_entity.pdbx_description
1 polymer ?
#
loop_
_entity_poly.entity_id
_entity_poly.type
_entity_poly.pdbx_seq_one_letter_code
_entity_poly.pdbx_strand_id
1 'polypeptide(L)'
;MALITIVVPCYNEEQALPLFYQEITRVAQEMAPVDFEFLFVDDGSKDNTLPVLRSLAEADKRVRFLSFSRNFGKEAGMLAGLQHAKGDFVALMDADLQDPPSLLPELYHAVTQEGYD
;
A
#
# COMPACT_ATOMS: atom_id res chain seq x y z
N MET A 1 0.09 -5.87 19.40
CA MET A 1 -0.36 -6.28 18.07
C MET A 1 0.51 -5.66 17.02
N ALA A 2 0.85 -6.42 16.00
CA ALA A 2 1.67 -5.90 14.90
C ALA A 2 0.84 -5.02 13.97
N LEU A 3 1.47 -3.97 13.47
CA LEU A 3 0.91 -3.12 12.42
C LEU A 3 1.80 -3.26 11.19
N ILE A 4 1.20 -3.56 10.06
CA ILE A 4 1.89 -3.65 8.78
C ILE A 4 1.49 -2.45 7.92
N THR A 5 2.48 -1.71 7.42
CA THR A 5 2.24 -0.67 6.44
C THR A 5 2.50 -1.23 5.04
N ILE A 6 1.49 -1.12 4.17
CA ILE A 6 1.65 -1.45 2.76
C ILE A 6 1.87 -0.14 2.02
N VAL A 7 3.06 0.05 1.46
CA VAL A 7 3.39 1.24 0.68
C VAL A 7 3.17 0.94 -0.79
N VAL A 8 2.33 1.72 -1.44
CA VAL A 8 1.93 1.50 -2.83
C VAL A 8 2.20 2.76 -3.66
N PRO A 9 3.32 2.81 -4.37
CA PRO A 9 3.58 3.91 -5.30
C PRO A 9 2.59 3.84 -6.46
N CYS A 10 2.02 4.97 -6.83
CA CYS A 10 1.01 5.04 -7.88
C CYS A 10 1.37 6.12 -8.90
N TYR A 11 1.22 5.79 -10.17
CA TYR A 11 1.29 6.77 -11.24
C TYR A 11 0.34 6.35 -12.35
N ASN A 12 -0.73 7.12 -12.54
CA ASN A 12 -1.78 6.83 -13.52
C ASN A 12 -2.35 5.42 -13.35
N GLU A 13 -2.81 5.14 -12.14
CA GLU A 13 -3.29 3.81 -11.73
C GLU A 13 -4.80 3.79 -11.44
N GLU A 14 -5.58 4.72 -12.01
CA GLU A 14 -6.99 4.84 -11.66
C GLU A 14 -7.80 3.56 -11.89
N GLN A 15 -7.43 2.77 -12.91
CA GLN A 15 -8.14 1.52 -13.20
C GLN A 15 -7.69 0.37 -12.32
N ALA A 16 -6.41 0.34 -11.96
CA ALA A 16 -5.84 -0.74 -11.16
C ALA A 16 -6.18 -0.62 -9.67
N LEU A 17 -6.31 0.60 -9.16
CA LEU A 17 -6.48 0.84 -7.73
C LEU A 17 -7.69 0.14 -7.11
N PRO A 18 -8.90 0.19 -7.71
CA PRO A 18 -10.03 -0.48 -7.09
C PRO A 18 -9.81 -2.00 -6.97
N LEU A 19 -9.18 -2.61 -7.95
CA LEU A 19 -8.88 -4.04 -7.92
C LEU A 19 -7.82 -4.35 -6.89
N PHE A 20 -6.79 -3.53 -6.81
CA PHE A 20 -5.75 -3.70 -5.80
C PHE A 20 -6.33 -3.57 -4.40
N TYR A 21 -7.14 -2.54 -4.16
CA TYR A 21 -7.74 -2.31 -2.86
C TYR A 21 -8.61 -3.48 -2.43
N GLN A 22 -9.41 -4.00 -3.34
CA GLN A 22 -10.26 -5.15 -3.08
C GLN A 22 -9.41 -6.36 -2.66
N GLU A 23 -8.33 -6.61 -3.38
CA GLU A 23 -7.48 -7.77 -3.11
C GLU A 23 -6.70 -7.61 -1.81
N ILE A 24 -6.11 -6.43 -1.54
CA ILE A 24 -5.32 -6.24 -0.33
C ILE A 24 -6.20 -6.25 0.92
N THR A 25 -7.42 -5.74 0.83
CA THR A 25 -8.33 -5.80 1.98
C THR A 25 -8.77 -7.23 2.28
N ARG A 26 -8.95 -8.03 1.24
CA ARG A 26 -9.25 -9.45 1.43
C ARG A 26 -8.12 -10.16 2.16
N VAL A 27 -6.89 -9.93 1.73
CA VAL A 27 -5.71 -10.52 2.37
C VAL A 27 -5.57 -10.04 3.80
N ALA A 28 -5.77 -8.75 4.04
CA ALA A 28 -5.68 -8.17 5.38
C ALA A 28 -6.68 -8.84 6.33
N GLN A 29 -7.88 -9.13 5.86
CA GLN A 29 -8.90 -9.79 6.65
C GLN A 29 -8.46 -11.21 7.04
N GLU A 30 -7.82 -11.92 6.12
CA GLU A 30 -7.29 -13.26 6.38
C GLU A 30 -6.16 -13.26 7.41
N MET A 31 -5.48 -12.14 7.57
CA MET A 31 -4.34 -12.02 8.49
C MET A 31 -4.73 -11.48 9.86
N ALA A 32 -6.03 -11.31 10.15
CA ALA A 32 -6.45 -10.87 11.48
C ALA A 32 -5.83 -11.78 12.55
N PRO A 33 -5.39 -11.27 13.70
CA PRO A 33 -5.62 -9.91 14.22
C PRO A 33 -4.53 -8.89 13.88
N VAL A 34 -3.71 -9.12 12.86
CA VAL A 34 -2.72 -8.14 12.43
C VAL A 34 -3.42 -6.89 11.90
N ASP A 35 -2.97 -5.71 12.32
CA ASP A 35 -3.50 -4.43 11.86
C ASP A 35 -2.75 -3.94 10.62
N PHE A 36 -3.45 -3.17 9.81
CA PHE A 36 -2.90 -2.68 8.55
C PHE A 36 -3.06 -1.19 8.39
N GLU A 37 -2.09 -0.59 7.72
CA GLU A 37 -2.12 0.77 7.21
C GLU A 37 -1.77 0.69 5.72
N PHE A 38 -2.62 1.27 4.86
CA PHE A 38 -2.38 1.27 3.42
C PHE A 38 -1.95 2.68 3.04
N LEU A 39 -0.70 2.84 2.68
CA LEU A 39 -0.14 4.15 2.35
C LEU A 39 0.15 4.23 0.85
N PHE A 40 -0.71 4.91 0.14
CA PHE A 40 -0.56 5.13 -1.29
C PHE A 40 0.20 6.42 -1.53
N VAL A 41 1.14 6.39 -2.47
CA VAL A 41 1.90 7.59 -2.84
C VAL A 41 1.61 7.90 -4.30
N ASP A 42 0.85 8.96 -4.53
CA ASP A 42 0.52 9.42 -5.87
C ASP A 42 1.66 10.28 -6.42
N ASP A 43 2.38 9.74 -7.39
CA ASP A 43 3.56 10.36 -7.96
C ASP A 43 3.20 11.29 -9.12
N GLY A 44 2.32 12.25 -8.83
CA GLY A 44 1.96 13.26 -9.82
C GLY A 44 1.10 12.74 -10.96
N SER A 45 0.15 11.86 -10.68
CA SER A 45 -0.73 11.28 -11.70
C SER A 45 -1.53 12.36 -12.43
N LYS A 46 -1.74 12.15 -13.71
CA LYS A 46 -2.52 13.05 -14.57
C LYS A 46 -3.95 12.56 -14.81
N ASP A 47 -4.24 11.31 -14.43
CA ASP A 47 -5.58 10.74 -14.53
C ASP A 47 -6.35 10.93 -13.24
N ASN A 48 -7.36 10.11 -12.97
CA ASN A 48 -8.20 10.18 -11.77
C ASN A 48 -7.66 9.37 -10.59
N THR A 49 -6.38 9.06 -10.58
CA THR A 49 -5.77 8.31 -9.46
C THR A 49 -6.00 9.01 -8.12
N LEU A 50 -5.72 10.31 -8.04
CA LEU A 50 -5.87 11.03 -6.78
C LEU A 50 -7.32 11.06 -6.28
N PRO A 51 -8.33 11.37 -7.12
CA PRO A 51 -9.72 11.26 -6.68
C PRO A 51 -10.10 9.87 -6.18
N VAL A 52 -9.59 8.81 -6.81
CA VAL A 52 -9.83 7.44 -6.34
C VAL A 52 -9.24 7.25 -4.94
N LEU A 53 -8.01 7.71 -4.72
CA LEU A 53 -7.37 7.60 -3.40
C LEU A 53 -8.14 8.37 -2.33
N ARG A 54 -8.64 9.56 -2.66
CA ARG A 54 -9.45 10.32 -1.73
C ARG A 54 -10.72 9.58 -1.34
N SER A 55 -11.38 8.96 -2.30
CA SER A 55 -12.59 8.17 -2.02
C SER A 55 -12.28 6.99 -1.12
N LEU A 56 -11.17 6.28 -1.37
CA LEU A 56 -10.78 5.15 -0.54
C LEU A 56 -10.46 5.61 0.89
N ALA A 57 -9.78 6.73 1.05
CA ALA A 57 -9.42 7.25 2.37
C ALA A 57 -10.66 7.69 3.15
N GLU A 58 -11.67 8.23 2.48
CA GLU A 58 -12.91 8.60 3.14
C GLU A 58 -13.69 7.38 3.64
N ALA A 59 -13.64 6.28 2.89
CA ALA A 59 -14.37 5.07 3.21
C ALA A 59 -13.65 4.16 4.21
N ASP A 60 -12.33 4.25 4.29
CA ASP A 60 -11.52 3.33 5.10
C ASP A 60 -10.40 4.11 5.80
N LYS A 61 -10.47 4.15 7.13
CA LYS A 61 -9.50 4.91 7.93
C LYS A 61 -8.09 4.36 7.88
N ARG A 62 -7.93 3.12 7.43
CA ARG A 62 -6.60 2.52 7.25
C ARG A 62 -5.88 3.09 6.03
N VAL A 63 -6.63 3.70 5.11
CA VAL A 63 -6.07 4.26 3.88
C VAL A 63 -5.58 5.67 4.13
N ARG A 64 -4.31 5.89 3.81
CA ARG A 64 -3.67 7.21 3.81
C ARG A 64 -3.02 7.41 2.46
N PHE A 65 -2.82 8.63 2.05
CA PHE A 65 -2.13 8.90 0.80
C PHE A 65 -1.29 10.16 0.88
N LEU A 66 -0.22 10.15 0.08
CA LEU A 66 0.62 11.30 -0.17
C LEU A 66 0.48 11.64 -1.65
N SER A 67 0.49 12.92 -1.97
CA SER A 67 0.35 13.36 -3.36
C SER A 67 1.47 14.33 -3.72
N PHE A 68 2.22 14.00 -4.76
CA PHE A 68 3.25 14.88 -5.28
C PHE A 68 2.64 15.81 -6.32
N SER A 69 3.17 17.03 -6.40
CA SER A 69 2.69 18.02 -7.37
C SER A 69 3.08 17.68 -8.80
N ARG A 70 4.06 16.81 -8.98
CA ARG A 70 4.51 16.33 -10.29
C ARG A 70 5.17 14.98 -10.13
N ASN A 71 5.47 14.33 -11.26
CA ASN A 71 6.13 13.03 -11.23
C ASN A 71 7.61 13.21 -10.85
N PHE A 72 8.01 12.59 -9.77
CA PHE A 72 9.39 12.56 -9.28
C PHE A 72 10.06 11.20 -9.47
N GLY A 73 9.31 10.20 -9.89
CA GLY A 73 9.82 8.86 -10.10
C GLY A 73 9.43 7.88 -8.98
N LYS A 74 9.44 6.61 -9.32
CA LYS A 74 9.01 5.55 -8.41
C LYS A 74 9.86 5.51 -7.13
N GLU A 75 11.18 5.73 -7.26
CA GLU A 75 12.06 5.69 -6.10
C GLU A 75 11.72 6.78 -5.08
N ALA A 76 11.39 7.99 -5.58
CA ALA A 76 10.97 9.08 -4.70
C ALA A 76 9.68 8.72 -3.98
N GLY A 77 8.73 8.09 -4.67
CA GLY A 77 7.49 7.63 -4.07
C GLY A 77 7.72 6.59 -3.00
N MET A 78 8.59 5.62 -3.27
CA MET A 78 8.94 4.59 -2.30
C MET A 78 9.58 5.20 -1.05
N LEU A 79 10.52 6.12 -1.24
CA LEU A 79 11.20 6.77 -0.13
C LEU A 79 10.22 7.56 0.74
N ALA A 80 9.33 8.34 0.10
CA ALA A 80 8.31 9.10 0.84
C ALA A 80 7.41 8.17 1.65
N GLY A 81 7.00 7.05 1.04
CA GLY A 81 6.18 6.06 1.74
C GLY A 81 6.89 5.48 2.95
N LEU A 82 8.16 5.13 2.79
CA LEU A 82 8.94 4.58 3.90
C LEU A 82 9.11 5.60 5.03
N GLN A 83 9.30 6.88 4.69
CA GLN A 83 9.45 7.94 5.69
C GLN A 83 8.16 8.18 6.49
N HIS A 84 7.00 7.92 5.90
CA HIS A 84 5.71 8.16 6.55
C HIS A 84 5.06 6.89 7.08
N ALA A 85 5.66 5.73 6.86
CA ALA A 85 5.13 4.46 7.36
C ALA A 85 5.22 4.40 8.88
N LYS A 86 4.14 3.94 9.52
CA LYS A 86 4.06 3.82 10.97
C LYS A 86 4.10 2.37 11.44
N GLY A 87 4.07 1.42 10.52
CA GLY A 87 3.99 0.01 10.86
C GLY A 87 5.27 -0.55 11.46
N ASP A 88 5.11 -1.64 12.17
CA ASP A 88 6.24 -2.43 12.68
C ASP A 88 6.96 -3.13 11.52
N PHE A 89 6.22 -3.44 10.47
CA PHE A 89 6.71 -4.04 9.24
C PHE A 89 6.20 -3.21 8.07
N VAL A 90 7.00 -3.11 7.03
CA VAL A 90 6.64 -2.34 5.83
C VAL A 90 6.82 -3.23 4.60
N ALA A 91 5.79 -3.31 3.78
CA ALA A 91 5.83 -4.01 2.50
C ALA A 91 5.59 -3.03 1.37
N LEU A 92 6.36 -3.16 0.30
CA LEU A 92 6.20 -2.36 -0.92
C LEU A 92 5.46 -3.21 -1.94
N MET A 93 4.40 -2.67 -2.51
CA MET A 93 3.61 -3.38 -3.52
C MET A 93 3.23 -2.45 -4.66
N ASP A 94 3.18 -2.99 -5.87
CA ASP A 94 2.70 -2.24 -7.03
C ASP A 94 1.18 -2.37 -7.15
N ALA A 95 0.54 -1.29 -7.58
CA ALA A 95 -0.91 -1.24 -7.69
C ALA A 95 -1.47 -2.15 -8.80
N ASP A 96 -0.63 -2.55 -9.74
CA ASP A 96 -1.06 -3.36 -10.90
C ASP A 96 -1.11 -4.87 -10.61
N LEU A 97 -0.93 -5.28 -9.37
CA LEU A 97 -0.99 -6.69 -8.94
C LEU A 97 0.07 -7.59 -9.56
N GLN A 98 1.19 -7.04 -10.02
CA GLN A 98 2.31 -7.87 -10.48
C GLN A 98 2.83 -8.76 -9.37
N ASP A 99 2.89 -8.23 -8.14
CA ASP A 99 3.22 -9.01 -6.96
C ASP A 99 1.91 -9.28 -6.22
N PRO A 100 1.37 -10.52 -6.27
CA PRO A 100 0.06 -10.76 -5.69
C PRO A 100 0.04 -10.49 -4.18
N PRO A 101 -0.92 -9.70 -3.69
CA PRO A 101 -1.05 -9.49 -2.25
C PRO A 101 -1.21 -10.79 -1.45
N SER A 102 -1.69 -11.84 -2.10
CA SER A 102 -1.85 -13.16 -1.46
C SER A 102 -0.54 -13.77 -0.96
N LEU A 103 0.61 -13.26 -1.42
CA LEU A 103 1.92 -13.70 -0.91
C LEU A 103 2.27 -13.06 0.42
N LEU A 104 1.55 -12.02 0.84
CA LEU A 104 1.87 -11.29 2.06
C LEU A 104 1.85 -12.15 3.32
N PRO A 105 0.87 -13.05 3.52
CA PRO A 105 0.90 -13.90 4.71
C PRO A 105 2.17 -14.74 4.82
N GLU A 106 2.66 -15.27 3.71
CA GLU A 106 3.89 -16.06 3.70
C GLU A 106 5.11 -15.22 4.04
N LEU A 107 5.18 -14.00 3.46
CA LEU A 107 6.28 -13.09 3.75
C LEU A 107 6.28 -12.66 5.20
N TYR A 108 5.11 -12.35 5.75
CA TYR A 108 4.99 -11.96 7.15
C TYR A 108 5.40 -13.11 8.06
N HIS A 109 4.98 -14.32 7.75
CA HIS A 109 5.35 -15.51 8.51
C HIS A 109 6.87 -15.69 8.50
N ALA A 110 7.50 -15.55 7.34
CA ALA A 110 8.96 -15.71 7.23
C ALA A 110 9.69 -14.71 8.11
N VAL A 111 9.26 -13.43 8.09
CA VAL A 111 9.91 -12.38 8.87
C VAL A 111 9.74 -12.60 10.37
N THR A 112 8.53 -13.00 10.80
CA THR A 112 8.21 -13.07 12.24
C THR A 112 8.57 -14.41 12.88
N GLN A 113 8.51 -15.51 12.11
CA GLN A 113 8.70 -16.86 12.66
C GLN A 113 10.06 -17.44 12.33
N GLU A 114 10.64 -17.04 11.20
CA GLU A 114 11.92 -17.59 10.74
C GLU A 114 13.08 -16.62 10.93
N GLY A 115 12.81 -15.40 11.37
CA GLY A 115 13.85 -14.44 11.70
C GLY A 115 14.47 -13.73 10.50
N TYR A 116 13.82 -13.72 9.35
CA TYR A 116 14.29 -12.95 8.19
C TYR A 116 13.86 -11.49 8.32
N ASP A 117 14.70 -10.61 7.86
CA ASP A 117 14.42 -9.17 7.89
C ASP A 117 13.92 -8.63 6.56
#